data_6b8c3b5ee2d5c4ba1db736558ebd8139
#
_entry.id   6b8c3b5ee2d5c4ba1db736558ebd8139
#
_cell.length_a   1.000
_cell.length_b   1.000
_cell.length_c   1.000
_cell.angle_alpha   90.00
_cell.angle_beta   90.00
_cell.angle_gamma   90.00
#
_symmetry.space_group_name_H-M   'P 1'
#
loop_
_entity.id
_entity.type
_entity.pdbx_description
1 polymer ?
#
loop_
_entity_poly.entity_id
_entity_poly.type
_entity_poly.pdbx_seq_one_letter_code
_entity_poly.pdbx_strand_id
1 'polypeptide(L)'
;MTRSPALLIVHQGALGDLVCIFPLIAALRSHFRPVGILCQEPLGRLAAAEGLVEAWFPIEAAWTASLFAGDAGLEARRLLSPYAHVLVFSRSEGLVSSFQRMGNTRVFRIPPQPPKNQRIHVAEHALEHVQACGLLPGRERMLPESAPDAPSPVEKSRSRSVLIHPGSGSPRKRWPFTGFWDVAVQLAALRLRPEFVLGPAEQDVLPELARREATVHRPDDGIELLALLRSAAAYIGNDSGVSHLAAWAGLPSVVIFGPTDPVRWRPRGRSVEIVQPPLDCWPCFETAAENCAAADCLARITPGKVMEAFQRVVRRR
;
A
#
# COMPACT_ATOMS: atom_id res chain seq x y z
N MET A 1 -30.85 20.57 2.33
CA MET A 1 -29.59 19.83 2.56
C MET A 1 -28.67 20.15 1.39
N THR A 2 -27.60 20.88 1.59
CA THR A 2 -26.59 21.14 0.57
C THR A 2 -25.92 19.83 0.19
N ARG A 3 -25.93 19.47 -1.11
CA ARG A 3 -25.22 18.27 -1.60
C ARG A 3 -23.73 18.40 -1.26
N SER A 4 -23.14 17.36 -0.68
CA SER A 4 -21.69 17.29 -0.51
C SER A 4 -20.99 17.44 -1.86
N PRO A 5 -19.92 18.22 -1.96
CA PRO A 5 -19.22 18.41 -3.24
C PRO A 5 -18.54 17.10 -3.68
N ALA A 6 -18.44 16.92 -5.01
CA ALA A 6 -17.75 15.79 -5.61
C ALA A 6 -16.22 15.99 -5.58
N LEU A 7 -15.46 14.95 -5.27
CA LEU A 7 -13.99 14.95 -5.22
C LEU A 7 -13.42 13.90 -6.16
N LEU A 8 -12.50 14.30 -7.03
CA LEU A 8 -11.65 13.40 -7.80
C LEU A 8 -10.26 13.31 -7.16
N ILE A 9 -9.79 12.11 -6.93
CA ILE A 9 -8.41 11.83 -6.51
C ILE A 9 -7.64 11.34 -7.73
N VAL A 10 -6.47 11.93 -8.00
CA VAL A 10 -5.57 11.51 -9.08
C VAL A 10 -4.31 10.93 -8.46
N HIS A 11 -4.04 9.65 -8.73
CA HIS A 11 -2.95 8.92 -8.11
C HIS A 11 -2.20 8.05 -9.13
N GLN A 12 -0.88 8.22 -9.23
CA GLN A 12 -0.03 7.55 -10.22
C GLN A 12 0.87 6.46 -9.61
N GLY A 13 0.86 6.30 -8.29
CA GLY A 13 1.72 5.35 -7.58
C GLY A 13 1.26 3.89 -7.73
N ALA A 14 2.12 2.99 -7.27
CA ALA A 14 1.86 1.55 -7.22
C ALA A 14 0.89 1.18 -6.08
N LEU A 15 0.60 -0.11 -5.93
CA LEU A 15 -0.31 -0.64 -4.90
C LEU A 15 0.00 -0.11 -3.49
N GLY A 16 1.27 -0.18 -3.07
CA GLY A 16 1.68 0.27 -1.73
C GLY A 16 1.42 1.76 -1.51
N ASP A 17 1.74 2.60 -2.51
CA ASP A 17 1.52 4.05 -2.43
C ASP A 17 0.03 4.39 -2.29
N LEU A 18 -0.83 3.69 -3.05
CA LEU A 18 -2.26 3.92 -2.99
C LEU A 18 -2.85 3.42 -1.66
N VAL A 19 -2.48 2.22 -1.20
CA VAL A 19 -2.99 1.67 0.07
C VAL A 19 -2.57 2.53 1.26
N CYS A 20 -1.41 3.18 1.22
CA CYS A 20 -0.99 4.16 2.24
C CYS A 20 -1.99 5.30 2.42
N ILE A 21 -2.70 5.71 1.37
CA ILE A 21 -3.69 6.79 1.42
C ILE A 21 -5.15 6.29 1.54
N PHE A 22 -5.42 5.00 1.57
CA PHE A 22 -6.77 4.46 1.81
C PHE A 22 -7.44 5.04 3.06
N PRO A 23 -6.74 5.14 4.22
CA PRO A 23 -7.28 5.80 5.40
C PRO A 23 -7.69 7.26 5.16
N LEU A 24 -6.90 7.99 4.36
CA LEU A 24 -7.20 9.36 3.98
C LEU A 24 -8.43 9.44 3.06
N ILE A 25 -8.55 8.52 2.09
CA ILE A 25 -9.73 8.45 1.22
C ILE A 25 -10.99 8.16 2.05
N ALA A 26 -10.91 7.23 3.00
CA ALA A 26 -12.01 6.91 3.90
C ALA A 26 -12.46 8.14 4.71
N ALA A 27 -11.52 8.95 5.22
CA ALA A 27 -11.82 10.19 5.92
C ALA A 27 -12.47 11.24 4.99
N LEU A 28 -11.96 11.41 3.77
CA LEU A 28 -12.51 12.36 2.79
C LEU A 28 -13.96 12.03 2.40
N ARG A 29 -14.35 10.75 2.38
CA ARG A 29 -15.72 10.33 2.06
C ARG A 29 -16.79 10.82 3.03
N SER A 30 -16.43 11.23 4.24
CA SER A 30 -17.37 11.85 5.19
C SER A 30 -17.71 13.30 4.80
N HIS A 31 -16.89 13.94 3.95
CA HIS A 31 -17.03 15.33 3.55
C HIS A 31 -17.39 15.50 2.07
N PHE A 32 -17.07 14.51 1.23
CA PHE A 32 -17.23 14.57 -0.22
C PHE A 32 -18.05 13.38 -0.74
N ARG A 33 -18.97 13.65 -1.66
CA ARG A 33 -19.75 12.62 -2.39
C ARG A 33 -20.24 13.14 -3.75
N PRO A 34 -20.00 12.40 -4.84
CA PRO A 34 -19.19 11.18 -4.92
C PRO A 34 -17.70 11.46 -4.80
N VAL A 35 -16.93 10.44 -4.37
CA VAL A 35 -15.47 10.41 -4.51
C VAL A 35 -15.14 9.51 -5.69
N GLY A 36 -14.38 10.05 -6.66
CA GLY A 36 -13.83 9.30 -7.79
C GLY A 36 -12.32 9.20 -7.69
N ILE A 37 -11.74 8.24 -8.40
CA ILE A 37 -10.28 8.11 -8.50
C ILE A 37 -9.84 7.89 -9.95
N LEU A 38 -8.80 8.62 -10.37
CA LEU A 38 -8.06 8.41 -11.62
C LEU A 38 -6.72 7.77 -11.25
N CYS A 39 -6.55 6.49 -11.55
CA CYS A 39 -5.37 5.69 -11.22
C CYS A 39 -5.26 4.47 -12.15
N GLN A 40 -4.27 3.61 -11.95
CA GLN A 40 -4.17 2.34 -12.66
C GLN A 40 -5.45 1.51 -12.46
N GLU A 41 -5.96 0.89 -13.52
CA GLU A 41 -7.23 0.16 -13.52
C GLU A 41 -7.35 -0.86 -12.38
N PRO A 42 -6.37 -1.77 -12.13
CA PRO A 42 -6.49 -2.75 -11.05
C PRO A 42 -6.62 -2.11 -9.66
N LEU A 43 -5.97 -0.95 -9.47
CA LEU A 43 -6.00 -0.20 -8.21
C LEU A 43 -7.33 0.53 -8.01
N GLY A 44 -7.91 1.05 -9.09
CA GLY A 44 -9.23 1.68 -9.08
C GLY A 44 -10.33 0.67 -8.75
N ARG A 45 -10.27 -0.51 -9.34
CA ARG A 45 -11.18 -1.64 -9.02
C ARG A 45 -11.09 -2.05 -7.56
N LEU A 46 -9.87 -2.18 -7.03
CA LEU A 46 -9.63 -2.49 -5.62
C LEU A 46 -10.21 -1.41 -4.70
N ALA A 47 -9.95 -0.12 -4.97
CA ALA A 47 -10.49 0.97 -4.17
C ALA A 47 -12.03 1.02 -4.18
N ALA A 48 -12.66 0.70 -5.32
CA ALA A 48 -14.12 0.60 -5.45
C ALA A 48 -14.68 -0.61 -4.68
N ALA A 49 -14.02 -1.77 -4.77
CA ALA A 49 -14.39 -2.98 -4.01
C ALA A 49 -14.29 -2.76 -2.50
N GLU A 50 -13.34 -1.94 -2.03
CA GLU A 50 -13.22 -1.49 -0.63
C GLU A 50 -14.24 -0.41 -0.25
N GLY A 51 -15.13 -0.03 -1.15
CA GLY A 51 -16.10 1.01 -0.91
C GLY A 51 -15.47 2.40 -0.69
N LEU A 52 -14.22 2.62 -1.06
CA LEU A 52 -13.51 3.88 -0.86
C LEU A 52 -13.86 4.94 -1.92
N VAL A 53 -14.31 4.51 -3.10
CA VAL A 53 -14.69 5.40 -4.19
C VAL A 53 -15.98 4.91 -4.86
N GLU A 54 -16.77 5.84 -5.38
CA GLU A 54 -17.99 5.53 -6.15
C GLU A 54 -17.72 5.38 -7.66
N ALA A 55 -16.58 5.90 -8.14
CA ALA A 55 -16.15 5.77 -9.54
C ALA A 55 -14.64 5.68 -9.64
N TRP A 56 -14.16 4.98 -10.65
CA TRP A 56 -12.73 4.95 -10.99
C TRP A 56 -12.54 5.13 -12.50
N PHE A 57 -11.40 5.70 -12.86
CA PHE A 57 -11.03 5.98 -14.23
C PHE A 57 -9.61 5.45 -14.46
N PRO A 58 -9.39 4.63 -15.52
CA PRO A 58 -8.07 4.10 -15.81
C PRO A 58 -7.14 5.20 -16.34
N ILE A 59 -6.01 5.38 -15.68
CA ILE A 59 -5.02 6.38 -16.08
C ILE A 59 -4.31 6.01 -17.39
N GLU A 60 -4.37 4.74 -17.77
CA GLU A 60 -3.85 4.17 -19.00
C GLU A 60 -4.76 4.40 -20.22
N ALA A 61 -5.98 4.88 -20.02
CA ALA A 61 -6.93 5.11 -21.12
C ALA A 61 -6.39 6.18 -22.08
N ALA A 62 -6.62 6.00 -23.37
CA ALA A 62 -6.09 6.91 -24.40
C ALA A 62 -6.49 8.38 -24.20
N TRP A 63 -7.69 8.65 -23.67
CA TRP A 63 -8.17 10.00 -23.43
C TRP A 63 -7.38 10.75 -22.34
N THR A 64 -6.71 10.03 -21.43
CA THR A 64 -5.90 10.63 -20.36
C THR A 64 -4.62 11.28 -20.87
N ALA A 65 -4.12 10.89 -22.04
CA ALA A 65 -2.92 11.47 -22.65
C ALA A 65 -3.02 12.99 -22.77
N SER A 66 -4.20 13.52 -23.08
CA SER A 66 -4.47 14.95 -23.16
C SER A 66 -4.26 15.67 -21.82
N LEU A 67 -4.58 15.01 -20.69
CA LEU A 67 -4.36 15.56 -19.35
C LEU A 67 -2.87 15.78 -19.07
N PHE A 68 -2.01 14.86 -19.49
CA PHE A 68 -0.56 14.99 -19.31
C PHE A 68 0.06 16.04 -20.25
N ALA A 69 -0.57 16.28 -21.41
CA ALA A 69 -0.16 17.32 -22.35
C ALA A 69 -0.52 18.76 -21.87
N GLY A 70 -1.23 18.90 -20.74
CA GLY A 70 -1.59 20.20 -20.19
C GLY A 70 -2.92 20.76 -20.69
N ASP A 71 -3.70 20.00 -21.47
CA ASP A 71 -5.04 20.38 -21.92
C ASP A 71 -6.02 19.19 -21.85
N ALA A 72 -7.10 19.37 -21.14
CA ALA A 72 -8.15 18.35 -21.03
C ALA A 72 -8.94 18.27 -22.34
N GLY A 73 -8.78 17.15 -23.06
CA GLY A 73 -9.59 16.83 -24.24
C GLY A 73 -11.09 16.68 -23.93
N LEU A 74 -11.91 16.63 -24.98
CA LEU A 74 -13.37 16.59 -24.84
C LEU A 74 -13.87 15.44 -23.95
N GLU A 75 -13.29 14.25 -24.10
CA GLU A 75 -13.69 13.08 -23.30
C GLU A 75 -13.30 13.24 -21.82
N ALA A 76 -12.10 13.72 -21.54
CA ALA A 76 -11.67 14.04 -20.18
C ALA A 76 -12.62 15.07 -19.53
N ARG A 77 -12.96 16.13 -20.26
CA ARG A 77 -13.92 17.14 -19.78
C ARG A 77 -15.29 16.52 -19.49
N ARG A 78 -15.81 15.69 -20.40
CA ARG A 78 -17.10 15.02 -20.22
C ARG A 78 -17.14 14.14 -18.98
N LEU A 79 -16.09 13.34 -18.74
CA LEU A 79 -16.04 12.38 -17.64
C LEU A 79 -15.74 13.04 -16.29
N LEU A 80 -14.90 14.08 -16.27
CA LEU A 80 -14.35 14.63 -15.04
C LEU A 80 -14.96 15.96 -14.61
N SER A 81 -15.78 16.62 -15.48
CA SER A 81 -16.48 17.88 -15.15
C SER A 81 -17.42 17.80 -13.92
N PRO A 82 -17.99 16.65 -13.54
CA PRO A 82 -18.81 16.57 -12.32
C PRO A 82 -18.04 16.81 -11.04
N TYR A 83 -16.69 16.71 -11.05
CA TYR A 83 -15.85 16.84 -9.87
C TYR A 83 -15.42 18.28 -9.66
N ALA A 84 -16.04 18.96 -8.69
CA ALA A 84 -15.72 20.35 -8.32
C ALA A 84 -14.37 20.49 -7.58
N HIS A 85 -13.87 19.42 -7.00
CA HIS A 85 -12.59 19.37 -6.30
C HIS A 85 -11.72 18.27 -6.89
N VAL A 86 -10.45 18.56 -7.16
CA VAL A 86 -9.47 17.58 -7.65
C VAL A 86 -8.23 17.60 -6.77
N LEU A 87 -7.91 16.44 -6.21
CA LEU A 87 -6.75 16.22 -5.37
C LEU A 87 -5.70 15.44 -6.18
N VAL A 88 -4.60 16.08 -6.55
CA VAL A 88 -3.59 15.51 -7.47
C VAL A 88 -2.33 15.10 -6.73
N PHE A 89 -2.15 13.79 -6.55
CA PHE A 89 -0.90 13.21 -6.04
C PHE A 89 0.10 13.01 -7.20
N SER A 90 0.70 14.11 -7.66
CA SER A 90 1.64 14.07 -8.79
C SER A 90 2.63 15.22 -8.75
N ARG A 91 3.77 14.99 -9.42
CA ARG A 91 4.76 16.03 -9.74
C ARG A 91 4.55 16.65 -11.11
N SER A 92 3.64 16.11 -11.93
CA SER A 92 3.37 16.57 -13.30
C SER A 92 2.65 17.92 -13.30
N GLU A 93 3.33 18.95 -13.83
CA GLU A 93 2.74 20.28 -14.04
C GLU A 93 1.63 20.26 -15.10
N GLY A 94 1.81 19.47 -16.17
CA GLY A 94 0.82 19.32 -17.24
C GLY A 94 -0.50 18.82 -16.70
N LEU A 95 -0.46 17.79 -15.84
CA LEU A 95 -1.65 17.21 -15.23
C LEU A 95 -2.40 18.23 -14.36
N VAL A 96 -1.70 18.99 -13.53
CA VAL A 96 -2.30 20.06 -12.69
C VAL A 96 -2.92 21.16 -13.57
N SER A 97 -2.18 21.61 -14.59
CA SER A 97 -2.62 22.66 -15.52
C SER A 97 -3.88 22.25 -16.29
N SER A 98 -4.00 20.99 -16.69
CA SER A 98 -5.18 20.46 -17.37
C SER A 98 -6.43 20.60 -16.53
N PHE A 99 -6.38 20.19 -15.26
CA PHE A 99 -7.52 20.34 -14.36
C PHE A 99 -7.84 21.82 -14.07
N GLN A 100 -6.84 22.69 -13.91
CA GLN A 100 -7.07 24.14 -13.72
C GLN A 100 -7.79 24.77 -14.91
N ARG A 101 -7.47 24.36 -16.14
CA ARG A 101 -8.13 24.84 -17.37
C ARG A 101 -9.53 24.29 -17.60
N MET A 102 -9.97 23.30 -16.82
CA MET A 102 -11.36 22.80 -16.90
C MET A 102 -12.40 23.79 -16.34
N GLY A 103 -11.98 24.87 -15.69
CA GLY A 103 -12.83 25.99 -15.29
C GLY A 103 -13.31 25.89 -13.84
N ASN A 104 -14.49 25.33 -13.58
CA ASN A 104 -15.13 25.36 -12.25
C ASN A 104 -14.54 24.36 -11.22
N THR A 105 -13.27 23.99 -11.35
CA THR A 105 -12.62 22.95 -10.56
C THR A 105 -11.58 23.57 -9.62
N ARG A 106 -11.68 23.26 -8.33
CA ARG A 106 -10.62 23.56 -7.35
C ARG A 106 -9.59 22.45 -7.38
N VAL A 107 -8.36 22.77 -7.76
CA VAL A 107 -7.26 21.81 -7.90
C VAL A 107 -6.28 21.96 -6.75
N PHE A 108 -6.02 20.87 -6.05
CA PHE A 108 -5.09 20.80 -4.93
C PHE A 108 -3.98 19.82 -5.28
N ARG A 109 -2.74 20.31 -5.34
CA ARG A 109 -1.58 19.47 -5.59
C ARG A 109 -1.00 18.98 -4.27
N ILE A 110 -0.87 17.67 -4.13
CA ILE A 110 -0.23 17.04 -2.99
C ILE A 110 1.08 16.41 -3.47
N PRO A 111 2.23 16.74 -2.89
CA PRO A 111 3.46 16.02 -3.17
C PRO A 111 3.26 14.53 -2.79
N PRO A 112 3.55 13.58 -3.70
CA PRO A 112 3.25 12.16 -3.44
C PRO A 112 4.11 11.56 -2.32
N GLN A 113 5.20 12.23 -1.96
CA GLN A 113 6.15 11.79 -0.93
C GLN A 113 6.69 13.00 -0.18
N PRO A 114 6.96 12.88 1.14
CA PRO A 114 7.65 13.92 1.88
C PRO A 114 9.07 14.13 1.34
N PRO A 115 9.66 15.32 1.52
CA PRO A 115 11.06 15.60 1.19
C PRO A 115 11.99 14.56 1.83
N LYS A 116 13.10 14.22 1.16
CA LYS A 116 14.04 13.18 1.63
C LYS A 116 14.63 13.46 3.02
N ASN A 117 14.78 14.73 3.37
CA ASN A 117 15.30 15.18 4.67
C ASN A 117 14.26 15.16 5.80
N GLN A 118 12.99 14.81 5.50
CA GLN A 118 11.93 14.71 6.49
C GLN A 118 11.54 13.26 6.72
N ARG A 119 11.65 12.79 7.96
CA ARG A 119 11.25 11.45 8.35
C ARG A 119 9.80 11.43 8.85
N ILE A 120 8.90 11.75 7.94
CA ILE A 120 7.44 11.76 8.17
C ILE A 120 6.83 10.61 7.35
N HIS A 121 5.86 9.93 7.92
CA HIS A 121 5.13 8.88 7.21
C HIS A 121 4.35 9.46 6.02
N VAL A 122 4.36 8.77 4.88
CA VAL A 122 3.70 9.25 3.64
C VAL A 122 2.21 9.54 3.84
N ALA A 123 1.50 8.77 4.64
CA ALA A 123 0.08 9.02 4.95
C ALA A 123 -0.12 10.26 5.83
N GLU A 124 0.78 10.55 6.77
CA GLU A 124 0.76 11.77 7.59
C GLU A 124 1.05 12.99 6.75
N HIS A 125 2.08 12.92 5.91
CA HIS A 125 2.39 13.96 4.96
C HIS A 125 1.19 14.30 4.04
N ALA A 126 0.52 13.28 3.52
CA ALA A 126 -0.68 13.47 2.70
C ALA A 126 -1.82 14.13 3.51
N LEU A 127 -2.06 13.68 4.74
CA LEU A 127 -3.08 14.24 5.63
C LEU A 127 -2.81 15.72 5.94
N GLU A 128 -1.58 16.06 6.33
CA GLU A 128 -1.19 17.46 6.63
C GLU A 128 -1.45 18.39 5.44
N HIS A 129 -1.11 17.96 4.23
CA HIS A 129 -1.37 18.75 3.02
C HIS A 129 -2.86 18.92 2.73
N VAL A 130 -3.66 17.86 2.89
CA VAL A 130 -5.11 17.89 2.68
C VAL A 130 -5.79 18.80 3.71
N GLN A 131 -5.32 18.79 4.96
CA GLN A 131 -5.78 19.72 6.00
C GLN A 131 -5.36 21.17 5.72
N ALA A 132 -4.13 21.40 5.28
CA ALA A 132 -3.65 22.73 4.87
C ALA A 132 -4.46 23.30 3.69
N CYS A 133 -5.00 22.45 2.82
CA CYS A 133 -5.91 22.83 1.74
C CYS A 133 -7.36 23.09 2.22
N GLY A 134 -7.67 22.86 3.50
CA GLY A 134 -9.02 23.03 4.05
C GLY A 134 -10.02 21.97 3.63
N LEU A 135 -9.56 20.80 3.12
CA LEU A 135 -10.42 19.69 2.68
C LEU A 135 -10.85 18.77 3.83
N LEU A 136 -10.07 18.75 4.90
CA LEU A 136 -10.38 18.06 6.16
C LEU A 136 -10.16 18.99 7.35
N PRO A 137 -10.93 18.86 8.45
CA PRO A 137 -10.69 19.65 9.65
C PRO A 137 -9.36 19.30 10.30
N GLY A 138 -8.64 20.29 10.86
CA GLY A 138 -7.33 20.11 11.48
C GLY A 138 -7.32 19.25 12.76
N ARG A 139 -8.49 18.76 13.20
CA ARG A 139 -8.65 17.88 14.37
C ARG A 139 -8.55 16.39 14.03
N GLU A 140 -8.62 16.00 12.78
CA GLU A 140 -8.41 14.61 12.36
C GLU A 140 -6.92 14.26 12.45
N ARG A 141 -6.48 13.90 13.67
CA ARG A 141 -5.07 13.50 13.92
C ARG A 141 -4.81 12.01 13.71
N MET A 142 -5.87 11.20 13.65
CA MET A 142 -5.74 9.75 13.50
C MET A 142 -6.58 9.28 12.32
N LEU A 143 -5.91 8.76 11.32
CA LEU A 143 -6.54 8.05 10.22
C LEU A 143 -6.87 6.61 10.67
N PRO A 144 -7.94 5.99 10.12
CA PRO A 144 -8.22 4.57 10.35
C PRO A 144 -6.99 3.70 10.09
N GLU A 145 -6.68 2.76 10.99
CA GLU A 145 -5.53 1.87 10.83
C GLU A 145 -5.82 0.63 9.99
N SER A 146 -7.09 0.35 9.70
CA SER A 146 -7.54 -0.80 8.91
C SER A 146 -8.86 -0.51 8.22
N ALA A 147 -9.25 -1.36 7.26
CA ALA A 147 -10.55 -1.30 6.62
C ALA A 147 -11.68 -1.33 7.67
N PRO A 148 -12.78 -0.58 7.45
CA PRO A 148 -13.90 -0.54 8.39
C PRO A 148 -14.54 -1.91 8.64
N ASP A 149 -14.53 -2.78 7.64
CA ASP A 149 -15.06 -4.15 7.65
C ASP A 149 -13.98 -5.23 7.83
N ALA A 150 -12.78 -4.84 8.27
CA ALA A 150 -11.72 -5.81 8.53
C ALA A 150 -12.17 -6.83 9.57
N PRO A 151 -12.01 -8.16 9.29
CA PRO A 151 -12.42 -9.21 10.22
C PRO A 151 -11.84 -9.01 11.61
N SER A 152 -12.64 -9.31 12.62
CA SER A 152 -12.20 -9.18 13.99
C SER A 152 -11.03 -10.12 14.31
N PRO A 153 -10.21 -9.81 15.33
CA PRO A 153 -9.15 -10.73 15.77
C PRO A 153 -9.66 -12.12 16.14
N VAL A 154 -10.90 -12.23 16.68
CA VAL A 154 -11.53 -13.50 17.05
C VAL A 154 -11.85 -14.36 15.83
N GLU A 155 -12.37 -13.77 14.74
CA GLU A 155 -12.64 -14.49 13.50
C GLU A 155 -11.35 -15.01 12.86
N LYS A 156 -10.29 -14.18 12.85
CA LYS A 156 -8.97 -14.56 12.34
C LYS A 156 -8.28 -15.64 13.17
N SER A 157 -8.61 -15.78 14.47
CA SER A 157 -8.02 -16.79 15.34
C SER A 157 -8.41 -18.22 14.98
N ARG A 158 -9.47 -18.42 14.20
CA ARG A 158 -9.91 -19.76 13.72
C ARG A 158 -9.08 -20.27 12.55
N SER A 159 -8.46 -19.37 11.78
CA SER A 159 -7.56 -19.76 10.68
C SER A 159 -6.19 -20.18 11.23
N ARG A 160 -5.58 -21.16 10.59
CA ARG A 160 -4.19 -21.59 10.83
C ARG A 160 -3.25 -21.20 9.69
N SER A 161 -3.79 -20.56 8.64
CA SER A 161 -3.04 -20.12 7.48
C SER A 161 -2.18 -18.91 7.83
N VAL A 162 -0.89 -18.98 7.53
CA VAL A 162 0.06 -17.87 7.61
C VAL A 162 0.56 -17.62 6.20
N LEU A 163 0.18 -16.47 5.64
CA LEU A 163 0.58 -16.10 4.30
C LEU A 163 2.00 -15.53 4.30
N ILE A 164 2.82 -16.02 3.39
CA ILE A 164 4.22 -15.61 3.20
C ILE A 164 4.38 -15.04 1.80
N HIS A 165 4.79 -13.75 1.71
CA HIS A 165 5.07 -13.11 0.43
C HIS A 165 6.55 -12.75 0.32
N PRO A 166 7.35 -13.54 -0.42
CA PRO A 166 8.80 -13.32 -0.56
C PRO A 166 9.14 -12.20 -1.55
N GLY A 167 8.14 -11.65 -2.24
CA GLY A 167 8.30 -10.64 -3.27
C GLY A 167 8.46 -9.22 -2.75
N SER A 168 8.88 -8.35 -3.65
CA SER A 168 8.85 -6.89 -3.52
C SER A 168 9.06 -6.25 -4.90
N GLY A 169 8.62 -4.99 -5.07
CA GLY A 169 8.81 -4.21 -6.29
C GLY A 169 10.29 -3.92 -6.64
N SER A 170 11.22 -4.18 -5.73
CA SER A 170 12.67 -4.08 -5.99
C SER A 170 13.40 -5.30 -5.45
N PRO A 171 14.31 -5.92 -6.22
CA PRO A 171 15.15 -7.01 -5.74
C PRO A 171 15.96 -6.65 -4.49
N ARG A 172 16.39 -5.39 -4.35
CA ARG A 172 17.12 -4.88 -3.18
C ARG A 172 16.32 -4.90 -1.87
N LYS A 173 15.00 -5.05 -1.95
CA LYS A 173 14.11 -5.14 -0.79
C LYS A 173 13.73 -6.58 -0.44
N ARG A 174 14.21 -7.56 -1.19
CA ARG A 174 13.86 -8.97 -0.97
C ARG A 174 14.80 -9.61 0.03
N TRP A 175 14.24 -10.07 1.14
CA TRP A 175 14.95 -10.97 2.05
C TRP A 175 15.22 -12.29 1.34
N PRO A 176 16.38 -12.94 1.55
CA PRO A 176 16.69 -14.22 0.91
C PRO A 176 15.58 -15.25 1.08
N PHE A 177 15.22 -15.93 -0.01
CA PHE A 177 14.14 -16.92 -0.01
C PHE A 177 14.35 -18.04 1.01
N THR A 178 15.61 -18.45 1.23
CA THR A 178 15.98 -19.45 2.25
C THR A 178 15.49 -19.06 3.64
N GLY A 179 15.54 -17.78 3.98
CA GLY A 179 15.04 -17.28 5.26
C GLY A 179 13.51 -17.42 5.38
N PHE A 180 12.75 -17.13 4.31
CA PHE A 180 11.31 -17.37 4.28
C PHE A 180 10.97 -18.85 4.41
N TRP A 181 11.76 -19.71 3.77
CA TRP A 181 11.57 -21.15 3.88
C TRP A 181 11.81 -21.65 5.31
N ASP A 182 12.89 -21.22 5.96
CA ASP A 182 13.18 -21.59 7.35
C ASP A 182 12.07 -21.11 8.31
N VAL A 183 11.50 -19.95 8.06
CA VAL A 183 10.31 -19.46 8.80
C VAL A 183 9.10 -20.38 8.53
N ALA A 184 8.86 -20.79 7.29
CA ALA A 184 7.77 -21.69 6.95
C ALA A 184 7.89 -23.03 7.69
N VAL A 185 9.09 -23.61 7.76
CA VAL A 185 9.36 -24.86 8.51
C VAL A 185 9.06 -24.66 10.01
N GLN A 186 9.48 -23.54 10.61
CA GLN A 186 9.21 -23.25 12.02
C GLN A 186 7.71 -23.05 12.29
N LEU A 187 6.98 -22.41 11.39
CA LEU A 187 5.53 -22.23 11.49
C LEU A 187 4.81 -23.59 11.41
N ALA A 188 5.23 -24.48 10.50
CA ALA A 188 4.68 -25.82 10.39
C ALA A 188 4.90 -26.64 11.68
N ALA A 189 6.07 -26.53 12.30
CA ALA A 189 6.37 -27.14 13.60
C ALA A 189 5.41 -26.65 14.72
N LEU A 190 4.90 -25.42 14.61
CA LEU A 190 3.87 -24.87 15.50
C LEU A 190 2.44 -25.25 15.09
N ARG A 191 2.28 -26.20 14.16
CA ARG A 191 1.00 -26.65 13.59
C ARG A 191 0.21 -25.53 12.89
N LEU A 192 0.88 -24.49 12.41
CA LEU A 192 0.34 -23.51 11.49
C LEU A 192 0.51 -23.99 10.05
N ARG A 193 -0.19 -23.39 9.11
CA ARG A 193 -0.11 -23.70 7.68
C ARG A 193 0.59 -22.52 6.96
N PRO A 194 1.90 -22.62 6.69
CA PRO A 194 2.57 -21.64 5.86
C PRO A 194 2.12 -21.79 4.41
N GLU A 195 1.65 -20.71 3.80
CA GLU A 195 1.15 -20.69 2.43
C GLU A 195 1.78 -19.47 1.72
N PHE A 196 2.39 -19.72 0.55
CA PHE A 196 3.08 -18.66 -0.18
C PHE A 196 2.13 -17.92 -1.10
N VAL A 197 2.29 -16.59 -1.16
CA VAL A 197 1.57 -15.71 -2.08
C VAL A 197 2.57 -15.14 -3.06
N LEU A 198 2.34 -15.34 -4.36
CA LEU A 198 3.22 -14.89 -5.42
C LEU A 198 2.45 -14.06 -6.44
N GLY A 199 3.08 -13.00 -6.92
CA GLY A 199 2.64 -12.22 -8.06
C GLY A 199 3.46 -12.55 -9.33
N PRO A 200 3.28 -11.76 -10.40
CA PRO A 200 4.03 -11.93 -11.64
C PRO A 200 5.55 -11.73 -11.48
N ALA A 201 5.97 -10.99 -10.47
CA ALA A 201 7.39 -10.66 -10.24
C ALA A 201 8.18 -11.76 -9.52
N GLU A 202 7.53 -12.79 -8.97
CA GLU A 202 8.14 -13.84 -8.15
C GLU A 202 8.22 -15.20 -8.87
N GLN A 203 8.34 -15.19 -10.21
CA GLN A 203 8.46 -16.43 -11.01
C GLN A 203 9.74 -17.23 -10.70
N ASP A 204 10.79 -16.53 -10.25
CA ASP A 204 12.09 -17.07 -9.91
C ASP A 204 12.07 -18.05 -8.73
N VAL A 205 11.11 -17.91 -7.80
CA VAL A 205 11.00 -18.81 -6.64
C VAL A 205 10.05 -19.99 -6.85
N LEU A 206 9.26 -19.99 -7.92
CA LEU A 206 8.29 -21.07 -8.19
C LEU A 206 8.89 -22.47 -8.28
N PRO A 207 10.02 -22.71 -9.00
CA PRO A 207 10.61 -24.04 -9.09
C PRO A 207 11.05 -24.60 -7.73
N GLU A 208 11.51 -23.71 -6.85
CA GLU A 208 11.94 -24.09 -5.51
C GLU A 208 10.75 -24.46 -4.64
N LEU A 209 9.66 -23.69 -4.68
CA LEU A 209 8.43 -23.98 -3.95
C LEU A 209 7.77 -25.28 -4.44
N ALA A 210 7.78 -25.54 -5.76
CA ALA A 210 7.24 -26.77 -6.32
C ALA A 210 8.03 -28.00 -5.87
N ARG A 211 9.38 -27.93 -5.85
CA ARG A 211 10.21 -29.03 -5.34
C ARG A 211 9.96 -29.36 -3.87
N ARG A 212 9.51 -28.37 -3.10
CA ARG A 212 9.22 -28.47 -1.67
C ARG A 212 7.75 -28.77 -1.37
N GLU A 213 6.94 -28.99 -2.41
CA GLU A 213 5.48 -29.25 -2.31
C GLU A 213 4.73 -28.18 -1.49
N ALA A 214 5.20 -26.93 -1.58
CA ALA A 214 4.62 -25.82 -0.83
C ALA A 214 3.25 -25.43 -1.40
N THR A 215 2.32 -25.04 -0.54
CA THR A 215 1.06 -24.42 -0.96
C THR A 215 1.33 -23.02 -1.49
N VAL A 216 0.92 -22.75 -2.73
CA VAL A 216 1.16 -21.47 -3.42
C VAL A 216 -0.15 -20.91 -3.94
N HIS A 217 -0.41 -19.65 -3.61
CA HIS A 217 -1.51 -18.84 -4.13
C HIS A 217 -0.97 -17.82 -5.14
N ARG A 218 -1.71 -17.64 -6.22
CA ARG A 218 -1.39 -16.68 -7.28
C ARG A 218 -2.65 -15.90 -7.64
N PRO A 219 -3.08 -14.95 -6.79
CA PRO A 219 -4.27 -14.16 -7.06
C PRO A 219 -4.09 -13.34 -8.35
N ASP A 220 -5.13 -13.33 -9.18
CA ASP A 220 -5.10 -12.68 -10.48
C ASP A 220 -5.18 -11.15 -10.37
N ASP A 221 -5.81 -10.66 -9.29
CA ASP A 221 -5.92 -9.23 -9.02
C ASP A 221 -5.87 -8.87 -7.52
N GLY A 222 -5.94 -7.55 -7.25
CA GLY A 222 -5.90 -7.03 -5.88
C GLY A 222 -7.13 -7.40 -5.04
N ILE A 223 -8.27 -7.72 -5.66
CA ILE A 223 -9.50 -8.09 -4.96
C ILE A 223 -9.38 -9.53 -4.44
N GLU A 224 -8.92 -10.44 -5.30
CA GLU A 224 -8.64 -11.83 -4.88
C GLU A 224 -7.54 -11.88 -3.81
N LEU A 225 -6.47 -11.09 -4.00
CA LEU A 225 -5.41 -10.96 -3.01
C LEU A 225 -5.97 -10.49 -1.66
N LEU A 226 -6.84 -9.49 -1.65
CA LEU A 226 -7.45 -8.99 -0.43
C LEU A 226 -8.35 -10.03 0.25
N ALA A 227 -9.14 -10.77 -0.52
CA ALA A 227 -9.97 -11.86 -0.01
C ALA A 227 -9.11 -12.95 0.64
N LEU A 228 -8.00 -13.33 0.00
CA LEU A 228 -7.03 -14.28 0.54
C LEU A 228 -6.43 -13.76 1.85
N LEU A 229 -5.98 -12.50 1.88
CA LEU A 229 -5.43 -11.89 3.10
C LEU A 229 -6.45 -11.87 4.24
N ARG A 230 -7.72 -11.57 3.95
CA ARG A 230 -8.80 -11.56 4.95
C ARG A 230 -9.09 -12.95 5.54
N SER A 231 -8.85 -14.02 4.79
CA SER A 231 -9.08 -15.39 5.23
C SER A 231 -7.97 -15.96 6.13
N ALA A 232 -6.81 -15.33 6.16
CA ALA A 232 -5.62 -15.84 6.85
C ALA A 232 -5.56 -15.41 8.33
N ALA A 233 -4.72 -16.10 9.09
CA ALA A 233 -4.44 -15.80 10.49
C ALA A 233 -3.38 -14.71 10.66
N ALA A 234 -2.34 -14.70 9.81
CA ALA A 234 -1.23 -13.76 9.87
C ALA A 234 -0.52 -13.67 8.51
N TYR A 235 0.35 -12.66 8.40
CA TYR A 235 1.14 -12.39 7.21
C TYR A 235 2.60 -12.15 7.57
N ILE A 236 3.50 -12.61 6.70
CA ILE A 236 4.95 -12.33 6.76
C ILE A 236 5.41 -11.98 5.36
N GLY A 237 6.11 -10.85 5.20
CA GLY A 237 6.63 -10.46 3.88
C GLY A 237 7.65 -9.33 3.94
N ASN A 238 8.15 -8.94 2.77
CA ASN A 238 9.03 -7.80 2.61
C ASN A 238 8.27 -6.46 2.62
N ASP A 239 8.99 -5.34 2.67
CA ASP A 239 8.46 -4.02 2.32
C ASP A 239 7.95 -4.03 0.87
N SER A 240 6.62 -4.14 0.73
CA SER A 240 5.91 -4.29 -0.54
C SER A 240 4.47 -3.82 -0.46
N GLY A 241 3.83 -3.59 -1.62
CA GLY A 241 2.41 -3.24 -1.67
C GLY A 241 1.49 -4.28 -1.02
N VAL A 242 1.85 -5.57 -1.11
CA VAL A 242 1.11 -6.67 -0.46
C VAL A 242 1.11 -6.54 1.05
N SER A 243 2.23 -6.12 1.65
CA SER A 243 2.34 -5.88 3.09
C SER A 243 1.44 -4.74 3.56
N HIS A 244 1.31 -3.67 2.76
CA HIS A 244 0.37 -2.59 3.05
C HIS A 244 -1.08 -3.07 2.98
N LEU A 245 -1.41 -3.88 1.97
CA LEU A 245 -2.76 -4.43 1.83
C LEU A 245 -3.10 -5.42 2.95
N ALA A 246 -2.13 -6.24 3.40
CA ALA A 246 -2.29 -7.13 4.56
C ALA A 246 -2.59 -6.35 5.85
N ALA A 247 -1.87 -5.27 6.09
CA ALA A 247 -2.11 -4.39 7.24
C ALA A 247 -3.48 -3.70 7.15
N TRP A 248 -3.87 -3.20 5.98
CA TRP A 248 -5.20 -2.62 5.71
C TRP A 248 -6.32 -3.64 5.95
N ALA A 249 -6.13 -4.89 5.52
CA ALA A 249 -7.04 -6.00 5.81
C ALA A 249 -7.13 -6.35 7.32
N GLY A 250 -6.41 -5.62 8.17
CA GLY A 250 -6.35 -5.87 9.62
C GLY A 250 -5.63 -7.17 9.98
N LEU A 251 -4.78 -7.69 9.10
CA LEU A 251 -4.07 -8.94 9.31
C LEU A 251 -2.83 -8.71 10.17
N PRO A 252 -2.63 -9.47 11.28
CA PRO A 252 -1.39 -9.43 12.04
C PRO A 252 -0.19 -9.68 11.11
N SER A 253 0.72 -8.70 11.00
CA SER A 253 1.71 -8.68 9.94
C SER A 253 3.12 -8.48 10.48
N VAL A 254 4.06 -9.29 9.99
CA VAL A 254 5.50 -9.07 10.15
C VAL A 254 6.06 -8.61 8.81
N VAL A 255 6.71 -7.44 8.82
CA VAL A 255 7.23 -6.84 7.59
C VAL A 255 8.73 -6.60 7.70
N ILE A 256 9.46 -7.16 6.75
CA ILE A 256 10.93 -7.12 6.69
C ILE A 256 11.33 -5.89 5.87
N PHE A 257 12.05 -4.98 6.52
CA PHE A 257 12.59 -3.77 5.93
C PHE A 257 14.11 -3.87 5.78
N GLY A 258 14.60 -3.44 4.63
CA GLY A 258 16.03 -3.34 4.34
C GLY A 258 16.43 -1.89 4.02
N PRO A 259 16.52 -1.54 2.73
CA PRO A 259 17.06 -0.25 2.27
C PRO A 259 16.14 0.95 2.46
N THR A 260 14.85 0.73 2.76
CA THR A 260 13.82 1.77 2.92
C THR A 260 13.63 2.16 4.39
N ASP A 261 13.24 3.41 4.65
CA ASP A 261 12.97 3.90 6.00
C ASP A 261 11.56 3.51 6.48
N PRO A 262 11.43 2.63 7.50
CA PRO A 262 10.12 2.25 8.00
C PRO A 262 9.37 3.41 8.70
N VAL A 263 10.04 4.47 9.11
CA VAL A 263 9.35 5.67 9.62
C VAL A 263 8.50 6.29 8.52
N ARG A 264 8.98 6.24 7.27
CA ARG A 264 8.29 6.81 6.11
C ARG A 264 7.29 5.83 5.47
N TRP A 265 7.61 4.52 5.48
CA TRP A 265 6.98 3.54 4.60
C TRP A 265 6.37 2.33 5.30
N ARG A 266 6.42 2.24 6.63
CA ARG A 266 5.82 1.08 7.30
C ARG A 266 4.33 0.94 6.98
N PRO A 267 3.81 -0.26 6.75
CA PRO A 267 2.37 -0.45 6.68
C PRO A 267 1.68 0.00 7.97
N ARG A 268 0.55 0.67 7.84
CA ARG A 268 -0.30 1.05 8.96
C ARG A 268 -1.34 -0.03 9.21
N GLY A 269 -1.44 -0.48 10.45
CA GLY A 269 -2.37 -1.52 10.86
C GLY A 269 -2.32 -1.71 12.37
N ARG A 270 -3.36 -2.29 12.93
CA ARG A 270 -3.49 -2.51 14.39
C ARG A 270 -2.38 -3.38 14.96
N SER A 271 -1.86 -4.33 14.19
CA SER A 271 -0.86 -5.30 14.63
C SER A 271 0.19 -5.52 13.53
N VAL A 272 1.18 -4.61 13.48
CA VAL A 272 2.29 -4.66 12.53
C VAL A 272 3.62 -4.59 13.25
N GLU A 273 4.47 -5.61 13.08
CA GLU A 273 5.86 -5.64 13.56
C GLU A 273 6.83 -5.46 12.39
N ILE A 274 7.82 -4.60 12.61
CA ILE A 274 8.87 -4.35 11.62
C ILE A 274 10.14 -5.07 12.06
N VAL A 275 10.74 -5.81 11.13
CA VAL A 275 12.03 -6.45 11.30
C VAL A 275 13.05 -5.76 10.42
N GLN A 276 14.15 -5.30 11.00
CA GLN A 276 15.24 -4.62 10.31
C GLN A 276 16.57 -5.35 10.55
N PRO A 277 17.54 -5.20 9.62
CA PRO A 277 18.89 -5.73 9.84
C PRO A 277 19.51 -5.10 11.08
N PRO A 278 20.38 -5.84 11.79
CA PRO A 278 21.08 -5.33 12.97
C PRO A 278 22.28 -4.45 12.56
N LEU A 279 22.01 -3.36 11.87
CA LEU A 279 23.02 -2.45 11.32
C LEU A 279 22.67 -1.01 11.67
N ASP A 280 23.65 -0.26 12.16
CA ASP A 280 23.55 1.19 12.34
C ASP A 280 23.83 1.91 11.02
N CYS A 281 23.03 1.64 10.01
CA CYS A 281 23.10 2.36 8.75
C CYS A 281 21.81 3.11 8.46
N TRP A 282 21.93 4.26 7.82
CA TRP A 282 20.79 5.03 7.36
C TRP A 282 20.13 4.30 6.17
N PRO A 283 18.79 4.34 6.03
CA PRO A 283 18.11 3.74 4.90
C PRO A 283 18.65 4.27 3.56
N CYS A 284 19.29 3.40 2.77
CA CYS A 284 20.06 3.83 1.60
C CYS A 284 19.19 4.23 0.38
N PHE A 285 17.89 3.93 0.36
CA PHE A 285 16.96 4.45 -0.66
C PHE A 285 16.61 5.93 -0.43
N GLU A 286 16.74 6.40 0.81
CA GLU A 286 16.46 7.79 1.16
C GLU A 286 17.71 8.68 1.01
N THR A 287 18.88 8.09 1.13
CA THR A 287 20.16 8.74 0.88
C THR A 287 20.63 8.34 -0.53
N ALA A 288 21.30 9.25 -1.23
CA ALA A 288 21.88 8.95 -2.55
C ALA A 288 23.09 7.97 -2.47
N ALA A 289 23.13 7.10 -1.46
CA ALA A 289 24.14 6.05 -1.31
C ALA A 289 23.91 4.95 -2.37
N GLU A 290 24.24 5.26 -3.62
CA GLU A 290 24.20 4.32 -4.74
C GLU A 290 25.12 3.12 -4.55
N ASN A 291 26.17 3.28 -3.74
CA ASN A 291 27.20 2.28 -3.47
C ASN A 291 27.12 1.81 -2.01
N CYS A 292 26.07 1.04 -1.68
CA CYS A 292 26.06 0.35 -0.40
C CYS A 292 27.07 -0.82 -0.44
N ALA A 293 28.18 -0.72 0.28
CA ALA A 293 29.16 -1.80 0.42
C ALA A 293 28.57 -3.05 1.11
N ALA A 294 27.48 -2.91 1.86
CA ALA A 294 26.75 -4.00 2.53
C ALA A 294 25.46 -4.32 1.74
N ALA A 295 25.59 -4.74 0.46
CA ALA A 295 24.45 -5.18 -0.35
C ALA A 295 23.67 -6.37 0.25
N ASP A 296 24.22 -6.99 1.29
CA ASP A 296 23.72 -8.16 2.00
C ASP A 296 22.99 -7.84 3.32
N CYS A 297 22.63 -6.59 3.58
CA CYS A 297 22.02 -6.19 4.86
C CYS A 297 20.82 -7.05 5.25
N LEU A 298 19.96 -7.39 4.30
CA LEU A 298 18.81 -8.25 4.53
C LEU A 298 19.21 -9.68 4.90
N ALA A 299 20.31 -10.22 4.33
CA ALA A 299 20.82 -11.55 4.68
C ALA A 299 21.25 -11.69 6.15
N ARG A 300 21.48 -10.57 6.84
CA ARG A 300 21.81 -10.54 8.28
C ARG A 300 20.58 -10.65 9.19
N ILE A 301 19.38 -10.59 8.63
CA ILE A 301 18.14 -10.87 9.37
C ILE A 301 18.01 -12.39 9.50
N THR A 302 17.98 -12.88 10.74
CA THR A 302 17.81 -14.32 10.99
C THR A 302 16.35 -14.72 11.01
N PRO A 303 16.00 -15.96 10.60
CA PRO A 303 14.64 -16.49 10.74
C PRO A 303 14.11 -16.41 12.18
N GLY A 304 14.98 -16.58 13.18
CA GLY A 304 14.63 -16.43 14.59
C GLY A 304 14.07 -15.06 14.94
N LYS A 305 14.70 -13.96 14.45
CA LYS A 305 14.15 -12.59 14.65
C LYS A 305 12.78 -12.41 14.03
N VAL A 306 12.56 -12.98 12.86
CA VAL A 306 11.23 -12.94 12.19
C VAL A 306 10.19 -13.69 13.00
N MET A 307 10.54 -14.87 13.54
CA MET A 307 9.66 -15.67 14.39
C MET A 307 9.37 -14.99 15.74
N GLU A 308 10.34 -14.31 16.36
CA GLU A 308 10.09 -13.50 17.54
C GLU A 308 9.08 -12.36 17.27
N ALA A 309 9.24 -11.66 16.15
CA ALA A 309 8.29 -10.64 15.71
C ALA A 309 6.90 -11.26 15.44
N PHE A 310 6.85 -12.43 14.81
CA PHE A 310 5.60 -13.16 14.59
C PHE A 310 4.90 -13.50 15.91
N GLN A 311 5.61 -14.00 16.90
CA GLN A 311 5.04 -14.29 18.22
C GLN A 311 4.49 -13.03 18.91
N ARG A 312 5.18 -11.87 18.78
CA ARG A 312 4.70 -10.59 19.33
C ARG A 312 3.42 -10.14 18.66
N VAL A 313 3.36 -10.20 17.33
CA VAL A 313 2.22 -9.70 16.57
C VAL A 313 0.96 -10.53 16.77
N VAL A 314 1.09 -11.85 16.95
CA VAL A 314 -0.08 -12.72 17.19
C VAL A 314 -0.55 -12.73 18.63
N ARG A 315 0.29 -12.36 19.62
CA ARG A 315 -0.09 -12.24 21.03
C ARG A 315 -0.88 -10.95 21.36
N ARG A 316 -0.78 -9.93 20.51
CA ARG A 316 -1.49 -8.64 20.67
C ARG A 316 -2.96 -8.70 20.24
N ARG A 317 -3.49 -9.91 20.06
CA ARG A 317 -4.89 -10.18 19.68
C ARG A 317 -5.87 -9.97 20.82
#